data_6ef9a281352ff09004cce496d93ff591
#
_entry.id   6ef9a281352ff09004cce496d93ff591
#
_cell.length_a   1.000
_cell.length_b   1.000
_cell.length_c   1.000
_cell.angle_alpha   90.00
_cell.angle_beta   90.00
_cell.angle_gamma   90.00
#
_symmetry.space_group_name_H-M   'P 1'
#
loop_
_entity.id
_entity.type
_entity.pdbx_description
1 polymer ?
#
loop_
_entity_poly.entity_id
_entity_poly.type
_entity_poly.pdbx_seq_one_letter_code
_entity_poly.pdbx_strand_id
1 'polypeptide(L)'
;LKLMEMNDNHVEYHTVKEFLTFCVDGPDAPGAGTWKSTFPGKYLEGGKEAGGQLVDQRLLPRIDEGEVRILMAGDTCQMAIHKKPLDGLSAVGGNSAYTYYKPTDEKYKKMIETLYKDIPTLLPAMDLQGEPLPLLWTADYIPKNPEGWSKAENADDSETEYVVGEFNCSCVGISKFQ
;
A
#
# COMPACT_ATOMS: atom_id res chain seq x y z
N LEU A 1 -9.34 3.26 -17.52
CA LEU A 1 -8.55 3.21 -16.26
C LEU A 1 -8.22 4.62 -15.80
N LYS A 2 -8.28 4.84 -14.51
CA LYS A 2 -7.66 5.97 -13.86
C LYS A 2 -6.35 5.46 -13.26
N LEU A 3 -5.25 6.01 -13.68
CA LEU A 3 -3.91 5.64 -13.24
C LEU A 3 -3.30 6.82 -12.51
N MET A 4 -2.51 6.54 -11.49
CA MET A 4 -1.78 7.56 -10.75
C MET A 4 -0.32 7.17 -10.69
N GLU A 5 0.55 8.07 -11.10
CA GLU A 5 1.98 7.92 -10.90
C GLU A 5 2.35 8.29 -9.47
N MET A 6 2.94 7.35 -8.74
CA MET A 6 3.21 7.49 -7.31
C MET A 6 4.32 8.49 -6.99
N ASN A 7 5.20 8.81 -7.95
CA ASN A 7 6.36 9.66 -7.68
C ASN A 7 6.03 11.15 -7.71
N ASP A 8 5.09 11.56 -8.56
CA ASP A 8 4.70 12.96 -8.72
C ASP A 8 3.21 13.21 -8.49
N ASN A 9 2.45 12.17 -8.09
CA ASN A 9 1.02 12.23 -7.81
C ASN A 9 0.14 12.68 -8.99
N HIS A 10 0.64 12.67 -10.22
CA HIS A 10 -0.21 13.02 -11.34
C HIS A 10 -1.14 11.87 -11.72
N VAL A 11 -2.29 12.22 -12.27
CA VAL A 11 -3.33 11.28 -12.67
C VAL A 11 -3.49 11.29 -14.18
N GLU A 12 -3.53 10.10 -14.77
CA GLU A 12 -3.79 9.88 -16.18
C GLU A 12 -5.01 8.99 -16.41
N TYR A 13 -5.63 9.15 -17.56
CA TYR A 13 -6.80 8.36 -17.95
C TYR A 13 -6.52 7.67 -19.28
N HIS A 14 -6.52 6.35 -19.27
CA HIS A 14 -6.26 5.52 -20.45
C HIS A 14 -7.29 4.42 -20.57
N THR A 15 -7.46 3.90 -21.78
CA THR A 15 -8.18 2.65 -21.98
C THR A 15 -7.35 1.47 -21.46
N VAL A 16 -7.98 0.33 -21.22
CA VAL A 16 -7.25 -0.90 -20.85
C VAL A 16 -6.26 -1.28 -21.96
N LYS A 17 -6.66 -1.09 -23.22
CA LYS A 17 -5.83 -1.40 -24.39
C LYS A 17 -4.57 -0.53 -24.43
N GLU A 18 -4.71 0.79 -24.27
CA GLU A 18 -3.56 1.71 -24.22
C GLU A 18 -2.60 1.35 -23.11
N PHE A 19 -3.13 1.07 -21.90
CA PHE A 19 -2.31 0.68 -20.76
C PHE A 19 -1.53 -0.62 -21.00
N LEU A 20 -2.19 -1.65 -21.54
CA LEU A 20 -1.52 -2.92 -21.85
C LEU A 20 -0.47 -2.74 -22.95
N THR A 21 -0.78 -1.98 -24.01
CA THR A 21 0.19 -1.67 -25.07
C THR A 21 1.40 -0.91 -24.54
N PHE A 22 1.17 0.10 -23.68
CA PHE A 22 2.24 0.82 -22.99
C PHE A 22 3.12 -0.12 -22.17
N CYS A 23 2.51 -1.01 -21.37
CA CYS A 23 3.27 -1.92 -20.50
C CYS A 23 4.11 -2.95 -21.28
N VAL A 24 3.62 -3.40 -22.43
CA VAL A 24 4.29 -4.46 -23.23
C VAL A 24 5.25 -3.87 -24.24
N ASP A 25 4.80 -2.88 -25.00
CA ASP A 25 5.49 -2.39 -26.20
C ASP A 25 6.18 -1.03 -25.95
N GLY A 26 5.81 -0.34 -24.88
CA GLY A 26 6.36 0.95 -24.50
C GLY A 26 5.50 2.15 -24.91
N PRO A 27 5.89 3.38 -24.46
CA PRO A 27 5.10 4.60 -24.64
C PRO A 27 4.93 5.04 -26.07
N ASP A 28 5.88 4.72 -26.94
CA ASP A 28 5.91 5.14 -28.34
C ASP A 28 5.24 4.14 -29.28
N ALA A 29 4.73 3.03 -28.73
CA ALA A 29 4.10 1.99 -29.54
C ALA A 29 2.76 2.43 -30.14
N PRO A 30 2.45 2.04 -31.37
CA PRO A 30 1.16 2.32 -31.98
C PRO A 30 0.01 1.76 -31.10
N GLY A 31 -0.86 2.64 -30.62
CA GLY A 31 -1.99 2.29 -29.75
C GLY A 31 -1.70 2.36 -28.27
N ALA A 32 -0.51 2.78 -27.83
CA ALA A 32 -0.20 3.05 -26.43
C ALA A 32 -0.91 4.31 -25.88
N GLY A 33 -1.44 5.17 -26.75
CA GLY A 33 -1.98 6.46 -26.33
C GLY A 33 -0.90 7.52 -26.10
N THR A 34 -1.27 8.59 -25.41
CA THR A 34 -0.33 9.68 -25.06
C THR A 34 -0.13 9.70 -23.56
N TRP A 35 1.08 9.49 -23.12
CA TRP A 35 1.47 9.39 -21.72
C TRP A 35 2.23 10.62 -21.27
N LYS A 36 1.97 11.04 -20.03
CA LYS A 36 2.70 12.10 -19.33
C LYS A 36 3.61 11.54 -18.25
N SER A 37 3.58 10.21 -18.05
CA SER A 37 4.40 9.53 -17.07
C SER A 37 5.87 9.89 -17.26
N THR A 38 6.54 10.21 -16.17
CA THR A 38 7.98 10.48 -16.13
C THR A 38 8.82 9.20 -16.21
N PHE A 39 8.19 8.04 -16.01
CA PHE A 39 8.82 6.74 -16.12
C PHE A 39 8.41 6.08 -17.45
N PRO A 40 9.30 6.05 -18.44
CA PRO A 40 9.03 5.35 -19.70
C PRO A 40 8.86 3.87 -19.37
N GLY A 41 7.61 3.40 -19.43
CA GLY A 41 7.29 2.04 -19.06
C GLY A 41 7.37 1.09 -20.22
N LYS A 42 8.19 0.10 -20.09
CA LYS A 42 8.12 -1.17 -20.79
C LYS A 42 8.25 -2.24 -19.72
N TYR A 43 7.18 -2.35 -18.93
CA TYR A 43 7.19 -3.13 -17.69
C TYR A 43 7.08 -4.63 -17.91
N LEU A 44 6.56 -5.02 -19.06
CA LEU A 44 6.33 -6.42 -19.41
C LEU A 44 7.12 -6.80 -20.67
N GLU A 45 8.40 -6.41 -20.76
CA GLU A 45 9.26 -6.79 -21.87
C GLU A 45 9.28 -8.32 -22.05
N GLY A 46 8.98 -8.78 -23.27
CA GLY A 46 8.76 -10.19 -23.55
C GLY A 46 7.38 -10.72 -23.13
N GLY A 47 6.52 -9.85 -22.58
CA GLY A 47 5.16 -10.17 -22.18
C GLY A 47 5.08 -11.31 -21.16
N LYS A 48 4.01 -12.09 -21.24
CA LYS A 48 3.76 -13.24 -20.36
C LYS A 48 4.85 -14.31 -20.47
N GLU A 49 5.43 -14.49 -21.65
CA GLU A 49 6.47 -15.50 -21.90
C GLU A 49 7.74 -15.22 -21.09
N ALA A 50 8.03 -13.96 -20.81
CA ALA A 50 9.15 -13.55 -19.94
C ALA A 50 8.75 -13.46 -18.46
N GLY A 51 7.57 -13.95 -18.08
CA GLY A 51 7.11 -13.92 -16.69
C GLY A 51 6.56 -12.56 -16.25
N GLY A 52 6.29 -11.65 -17.19
CA GLY A 52 5.69 -10.34 -16.87
C GLY A 52 4.28 -10.48 -16.28
N GLN A 53 4.02 -9.76 -15.19
CA GLN A 53 2.75 -9.77 -14.47
C GLN A 53 2.32 -8.34 -14.11
N LEU A 54 1.02 -8.10 -14.15
CA LEU A 54 0.40 -6.89 -13.62
C LEU A 54 -0.44 -7.27 -12.42
N VAL A 55 -0.42 -6.43 -11.42
CA VAL A 55 -1.29 -6.57 -10.25
C VAL A 55 -2.55 -5.74 -10.49
N ASP A 56 -3.71 -6.42 -10.52
CA ASP A 56 -5.01 -5.77 -10.46
C ASP A 56 -5.51 -5.83 -9.02
N GLN A 57 -5.60 -4.68 -8.38
CA GLN A 57 -5.97 -4.55 -6.99
C GLN A 57 -7.13 -3.57 -6.82
N ARG A 58 -8.09 -3.93 -5.96
CA ARG A 58 -9.20 -3.04 -5.63
C ARG A 58 -8.68 -1.73 -5.05
N LEU A 59 -9.10 -0.60 -5.62
CA LEU A 59 -8.84 0.70 -5.01
C LEU A 59 -9.59 0.81 -3.68
N LEU A 60 -8.87 1.20 -2.64
CA LEU A 60 -9.41 1.55 -1.33
C LEU A 60 -9.43 3.08 -1.20
N PRO A 61 -10.55 3.75 -1.49
CA PRO A 61 -10.58 5.21 -1.61
C PRO A 61 -10.26 5.94 -0.31
N ARG A 62 -10.41 5.29 0.85
CA ARG A 62 -10.02 5.87 2.15
C ARG A 62 -8.52 5.98 2.36
N ILE A 63 -7.70 5.63 1.37
CA ILE A 63 -6.25 5.88 1.41
C ILE A 63 -5.95 7.39 1.55
N ASP A 64 -6.88 8.27 1.17
CA ASP A 64 -6.77 9.72 1.39
C ASP A 64 -6.77 10.12 2.88
N GLU A 65 -7.30 9.25 3.74
CA GLU A 65 -7.23 9.41 5.20
C GLU A 65 -5.87 8.97 5.75
N GLY A 66 -5.10 8.26 4.97
CA GLY A 66 -3.79 7.73 5.28
C GLY A 66 -3.77 6.22 5.43
N GLU A 67 -2.56 5.68 5.53
CA GLU A 67 -2.29 4.30 5.89
C GLU A 67 -1.67 4.23 7.28
N VAL A 68 -1.83 3.10 7.94
CA VAL A 68 -1.22 2.83 9.25
C VAL A 68 -0.16 1.75 9.09
N ARG A 69 1.09 2.11 9.32
CA ARG A 69 2.22 1.18 9.34
C ARG A 69 2.46 0.69 10.75
N ILE A 70 2.39 -0.61 10.97
CA ILE A 70 2.81 -1.24 12.21
C ILE A 70 4.25 -1.71 12.04
N LEU A 71 5.16 -1.14 12.81
CA LEU A 71 6.57 -1.53 12.84
C LEU A 71 6.76 -2.66 13.84
N MET A 72 7.31 -3.77 13.37
CA MET A 72 7.53 -5.00 14.13
C MET A 72 9.00 -5.33 14.26
N ALA A 73 9.37 -5.84 15.44
CA ALA A 73 10.63 -6.53 15.68
C ALA A 73 10.30 -7.98 16.08
N GLY A 74 10.51 -8.91 15.15
CA GLY A 74 10.01 -10.27 15.31
C GLY A 74 8.50 -10.26 15.51
N ASP A 75 8.03 -10.77 16.64
CA ASP A 75 6.61 -10.82 17.05
C ASP A 75 6.16 -9.63 17.91
N THR A 76 7.01 -8.61 18.08
CA THR A 76 6.76 -7.51 19.00
C THR A 76 6.55 -6.19 18.27
N CYS A 77 5.37 -5.57 18.44
CA CYS A 77 5.09 -4.24 17.90
C CYS A 77 5.95 -3.17 18.61
N GLN A 78 6.65 -2.38 17.84
CA GLN A 78 7.48 -1.28 18.32
C GLN A 78 6.72 0.05 18.23
N MET A 79 5.92 0.24 17.18
CA MET A 79 5.26 1.51 16.92
C MET A 79 4.15 1.35 15.89
N ALA A 80 3.11 2.15 16.00
CA ALA A 80 2.15 2.40 14.93
C ALA A 80 2.40 3.79 14.33
N ILE A 81 2.46 3.89 13.02
CA ILE A 81 2.79 5.11 12.28
C ILE A 81 1.67 5.41 11.32
N HIS A 82 0.94 6.48 11.56
CA HIS A 82 -0.05 6.97 10.61
C HIS A 82 0.63 7.85 9.58
N LYS A 83 0.53 7.47 8.33
CA LYS A 83 1.11 8.16 7.17
C LYS A 83 -0.02 8.72 6.33
N LYS A 84 -0.25 10.02 6.40
CA LYS A 84 -1.33 10.69 5.66
C LYS A 84 -0.75 11.42 4.46
N PRO A 85 -1.25 11.17 3.23
CA PRO A 85 -0.91 11.98 2.06
C PRO A 85 -1.24 13.46 2.31
N LEU A 86 -0.32 14.35 1.97
CA LEU A 86 -0.57 15.81 2.01
C LEU A 86 -1.27 16.27 0.75
N ASP A 87 -1.03 15.56 -0.35
CA ASP A 87 -1.66 15.79 -1.65
C ASP A 87 -1.80 14.46 -2.39
N GLY A 88 -2.90 14.29 -3.12
CA GLY A 88 -3.18 13.07 -3.87
C GLY A 88 -3.48 11.84 -3.01
N LEU A 89 -3.14 10.66 -3.50
CA LEU A 89 -3.42 9.36 -2.88
C LEU A 89 -2.15 8.61 -2.44
N SER A 90 -0.97 9.20 -2.65
CA SER A 90 0.30 8.56 -2.33
C SER A 90 0.79 8.97 -0.94
N ALA A 91 1.01 7.98 -0.09
CA ALA A 91 1.70 8.14 1.19
C ALA A 91 3.22 7.86 1.09
N VAL A 92 3.75 7.79 -0.14
CA VAL A 92 5.18 7.50 -0.41
C VAL A 92 5.99 8.79 -0.47
N GLY A 93 7.20 8.76 0.12
CA GLY A 93 8.16 9.85 0.02
C GLY A 93 7.90 11.05 0.93
N GLY A 94 8.40 12.23 0.51
CA GLY A 94 8.39 13.45 1.32
C GLY A 94 7.05 14.18 1.40
N ASN A 95 6.03 13.70 0.73
CA ASN A 95 4.73 14.38 0.59
C ASN A 95 3.66 13.80 1.54
N SER A 96 4.07 13.36 2.72
CA SER A 96 3.20 12.77 3.72
C SER A 96 3.44 13.34 5.10
N ALA A 97 2.37 13.52 5.86
CA ALA A 97 2.44 13.79 7.29
C ALA A 97 2.54 12.46 8.06
N TYR A 98 3.43 12.39 9.03
CA TYR A 98 3.67 11.22 9.86
C TYR A 98 3.27 11.52 11.30
N THR A 99 2.46 10.65 11.89
CA THR A 99 2.11 10.71 13.31
C THR A 99 2.45 9.35 13.94
N TYR A 100 3.17 9.39 15.05
CA TYR A 100 3.71 8.21 15.72
C TYR A 100 2.92 7.89 16.98
N TYR A 101 2.59 6.63 17.17
CA TYR A 101 1.80 6.12 18.28
C TYR A 101 2.54 4.95 18.95
N LYS A 102 2.53 4.93 20.26
CA LYS A 102 3.05 3.78 21.03
C LYS A 102 2.12 2.58 20.83
N PRO A 103 2.62 1.34 20.96
CA PRO A 103 1.78 0.15 20.90
C PRO A 103 0.63 0.13 21.92
N THR A 104 0.75 0.91 22.99
CA THR A 104 -0.23 1.02 24.08
C THR A 104 -1.28 2.11 23.86
N ASP A 105 -1.15 2.91 22.79
CA ASP A 105 -2.11 3.97 22.51
C ASP A 105 -3.44 3.37 22.03
N GLU A 106 -4.52 3.80 22.64
CA GLU A 106 -5.87 3.24 22.42
C GLU A 106 -6.29 3.31 20.95
N LYS A 107 -5.83 4.32 20.21
CA LYS A 107 -6.22 4.54 18.81
C LYS A 107 -6.01 3.33 17.91
N TYR A 108 -4.88 2.62 18.04
CA TYR A 108 -4.55 1.47 17.18
C TYR A 108 -4.43 0.15 17.95
N LYS A 109 -4.78 0.14 19.21
CA LYS A 109 -4.69 -1.04 20.09
C LYS A 109 -5.42 -2.25 19.50
N LYS A 110 -6.68 -2.07 19.08
CA LYS A 110 -7.48 -3.13 18.47
C LYS A 110 -6.84 -3.71 17.20
N MET A 111 -6.25 -2.84 16.37
CA MET A 111 -5.52 -3.26 15.15
C MET A 111 -4.29 -4.09 15.50
N ILE A 112 -3.48 -3.64 16.49
CA ILE A 112 -2.29 -4.35 16.95
C ILE A 112 -2.66 -5.69 17.57
N GLU A 113 -3.71 -5.74 18.38
CA GLU A 113 -4.24 -7.00 18.94
C GLU A 113 -4.71 -7.97 17.86
N THR A 114 -5.32 -7.46 16.79
CA THR A 114 -5.73 -8.27 15.64
C THR A 114 -4.49 -8.82 14.92
N LEU A 115 -3.50 -7.97 14.64
CA LEU A 115 -2.25 -8.43 14.05
C LEU A 115 -1.59 -9.54 14.87
N TYR A 116 -1.53 -9.41 16.20
CA TYR A 116 -0.97 -10.47 17.06
C TYR A 116 -1.74 -11.79 16.97
N LYS A 117 -3.05 -11.75 16.81
CA LYS A 117 -3.87 -12.95 16.59
C LYS A 117 -3.61 -13.59 15.23
N ASP A 118 -3.29 -12.77 14.23
CA ASP A 118 -3.10 -13.22 12.85
C ASP A 118 -1.67 -13.71 12.56
N ILE A 119 -0.67 -13.28 13.33
CA ILE A 119 0.75 -13.70 13.15
C ILE A 119 0.91 -15.22 13.00
N PRO A 120 0.29 -16.10 13.81
CA PRO A 120 0.48 -17.54 13.67
C PRO A 120 -0.02 -18.11 12.34
N THR A 121 -0.93 -17.43 11.67
CA THR A 121 -1.49 -17.85 10.38
C THR A 121 -0.86 -17.13 9.20
N LEU A 122 -0.10 -16.07 9.45
CA LEU A 122 0.46 -15.19 8.41
C LEU A 122 1.46 -15.92 7.51
N LEU A 123 2.48 -16.54 8.09
CA LEU A 123 3.48 -17.27 7.33
C LEU A 123 2.90 -18.46 6.58
N PRO A 124 2.05 -19.31 7.18
CA PRO A 124 1.35 -20.36 6.45
C PRO A 124 0.50 -19.86 5.28
N ALA A 125 -0.18 -18.71 5.43
CA ALA A 125 -1.00 -18.13 4.37
C ALA A 125 -0.15 -17.64 3.16
N MET A 126 1.14 -17.43 3.35
CA MET A 126 2.11 -17.03 2.32
C MET A 126 2.99 -18.20 1.83
N ASP A 127 2.64 -19.45 2.15
CA ASP A 127 3.46 -20.65 1.87
C ASP A 127 4.86 -20.59 2.52
N LEU A 128 5.01 -19.88 3.62
CA LEU A 128 6.26 -19.70 4.37
C LEU A 128 6.22 -20.41 5.74
N GLN A 129 5.43 -21.49 5.83
CA GLN A 129 5.36 -22.27 7.06
C GLN A 129 6.72 -22.87 7.45
N GLY A 130 7.12 -22.64 8.68
CA GLY A 130 8.44 -23.09 9.18
C GLY A 130 9.54 -22.03 9.07
N GLU A 131 9.29 -20.94 8.36
CA GLU A 131 10.21 -19.80 8.37
C GLU A 131 9.97 -18.93 9.63
N PRO A 132 11.04 -18.36 10.22
CA PRO A 132 10.90 -17.41 11.31
C PRO A 132 10.35 -16.08 10.79
N LEU A 133 9.68 -15.33 11.67
CA LEU A 133 9.35 -13.93 11.36
C LEU A 133 10.61 -13.12 11.09
N PRO A 134 10.59 -12.16 10.15
CA PRO A 134 11.71 -11.27 9.93
C PRO A 134 12.07 -10.50 11.22
N LEU A 135 13.37 -10.25 11.42
CA LEU A 135 13.81 -9.48 12.60
C LEU A 135 13.15 -8.10 12.65
N LEU A 136 13.06 -7.45 11.50
CA LEU A 136 12.41 -6.16 11.34
C LEU A 136 11.49 -6.22 10.12
N TRP A 137 10.24 -5.86 10.32
CA TRP A 137 9.24 -5.85 9.25
C TRP A 137 8.11 -4.86 9.56
N THR A 138 7.32 -4.56 8.55
CA THR A 138 6.13 -3.73 8.73
C THR A 138 4.91 -4.38 8.11
N ALA A 139 3.76 -4.13 8.73
CA ALA A 139 2.45 -4.39 8.15
C ALA A 139 1.76 -3.05 7.91
N ASP A 140 1.40 -2.77 6.67
CA ASP A 140 0.73 -1.54 6.27
C ASP A 140 -0.77 -1.80 6.10
N TYR A 141 -1.58 -0.98 6.72
CA TYR A 141 -3.04 -1.11 6.77
C TYR A 141 -3.71 0.12 6.18
N ILE A 142 -4.75 -0.12 5.39
CA ILE A 142 -5.57 0.94 4.79
C ILE A 142 -6.99 0.82 5.35
N PRO A 143 -7.66 1.95 5.70
CA PRO A 143 -9.04 1.91 6.15
C PRO A 143 -9.95 1.27 5.12
N LYS A 144 -10.75 0.30 5.57
CA LYS A 144 -11.71 -0.41 4.73
C LYS A 144 -12.93 0.45 4.47
N ASN A 145 -13.45 0.38 3.28
CA ASN A 145 -14.76 0.95 2.99
C ASN A 145 -15.82 -0.10 3.28
N PRO A 146 -16.72 0.13 4.23
CA PRO A 146 -17.97 -0.62 4.28
C PRO A 146 -18.74 -0.44 2.98
N GLU A 147 -19.50 -1.44 2.58
CA GLU A 147 -20.40 -1.33 1.43
C GLU A 147 -21.40 -0.18 1.67
N GLY A 148 -21.50 0.75 0.73
CA GLY A 148 -22.33 1.96 0.86
C GLY A 148 -21.73 3.10 1.69
N TRP A 149 -20.45 3.02 2.07
CA TRP A 149 -19.80 4.09 2.82
C TRP A 149 -19.60 5.34 1.93
N SER A 150 -20.21 6.44 2.34
CA SER A 150 -19.85 7.79 1.93
C SER A 150 -19.08 8.42 3.10
N LYS A 151 -18.04 9.23 2.82
CA LYS A 151 -17.26 9.93 3.85
C LYS A 151 -18.21 10.72 4.74
N ALA A 152 -18.67 10.09 5.81
CA ALA A 152 -19.52 10.76 6.80
C ALA A 152 -18.63 11.61 7.68
N GLU A 153 -19.02 12.86 7.90
CA GLU A 153 -18.27 13.87 8.64
C GLU A 153 -17.98 13.50 10.11
N ASN A 154 -18.48 12.37 10.60
CA ASN A 154 -18.40 11.95 11.99
C ASN A 154 -18.13 10.44 12.19
N ALA A 155 -17.39 9.78 11.30
CA ALA A 155 -17.01 8.41 11.56
C ALA A 155 -16.05 8.34 12.76
N ASP A 156 -16.47 7.72 13.85
CA ASP A 156 -15.63 7.42 14.99
C ASP A 156 -14.52 6.46 14.54
N ASP A 157 -13.27 6.91 14.60
CA ASP A 157 -12.09 6.13 14.20
C ASP A 157 -11.96 4.81 14.99
N SER A 158 -12.60 4.70 16.16
CA SER A 158 -12.53 3.50 17.03
C SER A 158 -13.20 2.26 16.40
N GLU A 159 -14.13 2.44 15.48
CA GLU A 159 -14.83 1.36 14.78
C GLU A 159 -14.31 1.11 13.37
N THR A 160 -13.30 1.84 12.93
CA THR A 160 -12.73 1.67 11.59
C THR A 160 -12.12 0.28 11.44
N GLU A 161 -12.62 -0.47 10.47
CA GLU A 161 -11.99 -1.70 10.01
C GLU A 161 -10.86 -1.37 9.03
N TYR A 162 -9.82 -2.21 9.02
CA TYR A 162 -8.66 -2.05 8.18
C TYR A 162 -8.42 -3.28 7.32
N VAL A 163 -7.83 -3.07 6.16
CA VAL A 163 -7.36 -4.11 5.24
C VAL A 163 -5.85 -4.06 5.20
N VAL A 164 -5.20 -5.21 5.24
CA VAL A 164 -3.76 -5.30 4.99
C VAL A 164 -3.49 -4.86 3.55
N GLY A 165 -2.63 -3.88 3.40
CA GLY A 165 -2.16 -3.40 2.10
C GLY A 165 -0.85 -4.08 1.69
N GLU A 166 0.10 -4.18 2.62
CA GLU A 166 1.45 -4.65 2.29
C GLU A 166 2.17 -5.18 3.53
N PHE A 167 3.07 -6.14 3.32
CA PHE A 167 4.11 -6.54 4.27
C PHE A 167 5.47 -6.22 3.70
N ASN A 168 6.32 -5.52 4.48
CA ASN A 168 7.69 -5.19 4.09
C ASN A 168 8.68 -5.82 5.08
N CYS A 169 9.63 -6.61 4.58
CA CYS A 169 10.74 -7.18 5.36
C CYS A 169 12.10 -6.55 5.02
N SER A 170 12.10 -5.54 4.14
CA SER A 170 13.26 -4.75 3.77
C SER A 170 12.86 -3.28 3.62
N CYS A 171 13.83 -2.36 3.70
CA CYS A 171 13.59 -0.91 3.52
C CYS A 171 12.52 -0.33 4.46
N VAL A 172 12.40 -0.87 5.66
CA VAL A 172 11.37 -0.50 6.64
C VAL A 172 11.51 0.91 7.25
N GLY A 173 12.52 1.67 6.81
CA GLY A 173 12.67 3.09 7.16
C GLY A 173 13.07 3.37 8.60
N ILE A 174 13.62 2.39 9.30
CA ILE A 174 14.02 2.48 10.72
C ILE A 174 14.95 3.66 11.02
N SER A 175 15.81 4.03 10.08
CA SER A 175 16.75 5.16 10.24
C SER A 175 16.06 6.53 10.37
N LYS A 176 14.75 6.63 10.14
CA LYS A 176 13.98 7.86 10.32
C LYS A 176 13.45 8.05 11.73
N PHE A 177 13.66 7.08 12.62
CA PHE A 177 13.11 7.06 13.99
C PHE A 177 14.18 7.26 15.06
N GLN A 178 15.30 7.87 14.68
CA GLN A 178 16.37 8.27 15.62
C GLN A 178 16.11 9.64 16.21
#